data_acb074c0ba07f2d9e003637d1b0333d6
#
_entry.id   acb074c0ba07f2d9e003637d1b0333d6
#
_cell.length_a   1.000
_cell.length_b   1.000
_cell.length_c   1.000
_cell.angle_alpha   90.00
_cell.angle_beta   90.00
_cell.angle_gamma   90.00
#
_symmetry.space_group_name_H-M   'P 1'
#
loop_
_entity.id
_entity.type
_entity.pdbx_description
1 polymer ?
#
loop_
_entity_poly.entity_id
_entity_poly.type
_entity_poly.pdbx_seq_one_letter_code
_entity_poly.pdbx_strand_id
1 'polypeptide(L)'
;QKQIYQIVLSAQKSAIASIKPGEKVNTPHEIACDIISRELIKLGIMKELNNLSEFYMHKTGHWIGLDVHDVGEYKIDNDFRDFEEGMVTTVEPGIYIRKNDKIDPKYWNIGIRIEDDVLVTIDGHHVLSKSAVKEVKDIEYLMSQNIT
;
A
#
# COMPACT_ATOMS: atom_id res chain seq x y z
N GLN A 1 -14.25 -2.20 -9.90
CA GLN A 1 -13.71 -1.97 -8.56
C GLN A 1 -12.86 -3.15 -8.08
N LYS A 2 -13.37 -4.40 -8.09
CA LYS A 2 -12.64 -5.60 -7.62
C LYS A 2 -11.25 -5.74 -8.25
N GLN A 3 -11.11 -5.46 -9.54
CA GLN A 3 -9.84 -5.58 -10.25
C GLN A 3 -8.79 -4.59 -9.70
N ILE A 4 -9.19 -3.33 -9.49
CA ILE A 4 -8.30 -2.31 -8.88
C ILE A 4 -8.01 -2.65 -7.42
N TYR A 5 -9.01 -3.11 -6.68
CA TYR A 5 -8.85 -3.55 -5.29
C TYR A 5 -7.79 -4.67 -5.15
N GLN A 6 -7.84 -5.68 -6.02
CA GLN A 6 -6.89 -6.80 -6.00
C GLN A 6 -5.45 -6.35 -6.31
N ILE A 7 -5.28 -5.35 -7.17
CA ILE A 7 -3.95 -4.76 -7.44
C ILE A 7 -3.40 -4.11 -6.18
N VAL A 8 -4.22 -3.26 -5.51
CA VAL A 8 -3.80 -2.59 -4.27
C VAL A 8 -3.50 -3.61 -3.17
N LEU A 9 -4.35 -4.63 -3.01
CA LEU A 9 -4.14 -5.69 -2.02
C LEU A 9 -2.86 -6.51 -2.29
N SER A 10 -2.58 -6.82 -3.56
CA SER A 10 -1.35 -7.51 -3.94
C SER A 10 -0.11 -6.66 -3.66
N ALA A 11 -0.16 -5.37 -3.99
CA ALA A 11 0.92 -4.43 -3.70
C ALA A 11 1.16 -4.29 -2.20
N GLN A 12 0.10 -4.16 -1.40
CA GLN A 12 0.15 -4.07 0.05
C GLN A 12 0.77 -5.32 0.69
N LYS A 13 0.31 -6.51 0.33
CA LYS A 13 0.86 -7.76 0.84
C LYS A 13 2.35 -7.94 0.51
N SER A 14 2.73 -7.60 -0.72
CA SER A 14 4.13 -7.71 -1.16
C SER A 14 5.03 -6.68 -0.45
N ALA A 15 4.52 -5.47 -0.23
CA ALA A 15 5.21 -4.43 0.53
C ALA A 15 5.44 -4.86 1.98
N ILE A 16 4.40 -5.40 2.66
CA ILE A 16 4.51 -5.93 4.02
C ILE A 16 5.53 -7.06 4.10
N ALA A 17 5.51 -7.98 3.13
CA ALA A 17 6.41 -9.14 3.11
C ALA A 17 7.90 -8.75 3.01
N SER A 18 8.22 -7.55 2.57
CA SER A 18 9.61 -7.06 2.52
C SER A 18 10.11 -6.50 3.85
N ILE A 19 9.22 -6.23 4.82
CA ILE A 19 9.59 -5.59 6.09
C ILE A 19 10.28 -6.59 7.01
N LYS A 20 11.53 -6.32 7.32
CA LYS A 20 12.37 -7.07 8.28
C LYS A 20 13.57 -6.24 8.69
N PRO A 21 14.23 -6.53 9.81
CA PRO A 21 15.47 -5.88 10.19
C PRO A 21 16.52 -5.92 9.07
N GLY A 22 17.19 -4.78 8.85
CA GLY A 22 18.25 -4.64 7.84
C GLY A 22 17.74 -4.37 6.41
N GLU A 23 16.43 -4.41 6.15
CA GLU A 23 15.87 -3.97 4.88
C GLU A 23 15.65 -2.45 4.90
N LYS A 24 15.83 -1.77 3.76
CA LYS A 24 15.62 -0.32 3.66
C LYS A 24 14.17 0.07 3.88
N VAL A 25 13.94 1.14 4.64
CA VAL A 25 12.58 1.63 4.93
C VAL A 25 11.81 2.08 3.67
N ASN A 26 12.50 2.35 2.56
CA ASN A 26 11.88 2.68 1.28
C ASN A 26 11.49 1.46 0.43
N THR A 27 12.03 0.28 0.71
CA THR A 27 11.78 -0.95 -0.08
C THR A 27 10.29 -1.29 -0.22
N PRO A 28 9.44 -1.20 0.84
CA PRO A 28 8.00 -1.41 0.69
C PRO A 28 7.34 -0.48 -0.32
N HIS A 29 7.78 0.79 -0.39
CA HIS A 29 7.27 1.75 -1.36
C HIS A 29 7.68 1.41 -2.80
N GLU A 30 8.92 1.03 -3.01
CA GLU A 30 9.43 0.63 -4.33
C GLU A 30 8.69 -0.60 -4.87
N ILE A 31 8.46 -1.60 -4.02
CA ILE A 31 7.69 -2.81 -4.38
C ILE A 31 6.25 -2.45 -4.74
N ALA A 32 5.59 -1.60 -3.93
CA ALA A 32 4.23 -1.18 -4.20
C ALA A 32 4.13 -0.41 -5.53
N CYS A 33 5.06 0.52 -5.78
CA CYS A 33 5.13 1.28 -7.02
C CYS A 33 5.32 0.38 -8.25
N ASP A 34 6.22 -0.60 -8.16
CA ASP A 34 6.49 -1.54 -9.26
C ASP A 34 5.27 -2.38 -9.61
N ILE A 35 4.60 -2.97 -8.60
CA ILE A 35 3.39 -3.79 -8.80
C ILE A 35 2.26 -2.95 -9.39
N ILE A 36 1.97 -1.80 -8.79
CA ILE A 36 0.89 -0.91 -9.24
C ILE A 36 1.14 -0.46 -10.68
N SER A 37 2.37 -0.02 -10.98
CA SER A 37 2.73 0.44 -12.33
C SER A 37 2.51 -0.64 -13.39
N ARG A 38 3.04 -1.83 -13.15
CA ARG A 38 2.91 -2.95 -14.10
C ARG A 38 1.45 -3.33 -14.34
N GLU A 39 0.65 -3.38 -13.28
CA GLU A 39 -0.75 -3.76 -13.40
C GLU A 39 -1.60 -2.67 -14.07
N LEU A 40 -1.36 -1.37 -13.78
CA LEU A 40 -2.04 -0.27 -14.46
C LEU A 40 -1.70 -0.20 -15.95
N ILE A 41 -0.45 -0.52 -16.33
CA ILE A 41 -0.05 -0.63 -17.75
C ILE A 41 -0.79 -1.79 -18.43
N LYS A 42 -0.85 -2.98 -17.80
CA LYS A 42 -1.60 -4.14 -18.35
C LYS A 42 -3.09 -3.83 -18.57
N LEU A 43 -3.68 -3.00 -17.70
CA LEU A 43 -5.08 -2.57 -17.84
C LEU A 43 -5.28 -1.45 -18.88
N GLY A 44 -4.20 -0.90 -19.45
CA GLY A 44 -4.26 0.24 -20.36
C GLY A 44 -4.67 1.56 -19.68
N ILE A 45 -4.62 1.62 -18.35
CA ILE A 45 -4.91 2.83 -17.55
C ILE A 45 -3.71 3.78 -17.59
N MET A 46 -2.51 3.23 -17.50
CA MET A 46 -1.24 3.95 -17.57
C MET A 46 -0.45 3.51 -18.81
N LYS A 47 0.28 4.43 -19.44
CA LYS A 47 1.07 4.12 -20.65
C LYS A 47 2.54 3.88 -20.34
N GLU A 48 3.10 4.65 -19.41
CA GLU A 48 4.52 4.67 -19.10
C GLU A 48 4.74 4.71 -17.57
N LEU A 49 5.84 4.14 -17.11
CA LEU A 49 6.19 4.04 -15.68
C LEU A 49 6.31 5.40 -14.98
N ASN A 50 6.75 6.44 -15.70
CA ASN A 50 6.92 7.79 -15.17
C ASN A 50 5.59 8.50 -14.82
N ASN A 51 4.45 7.96 -15.22
CA ASN A 51 3.13 8.54 -14.96
C ASN A 51 2.46 7.99 -13.69
N LEU A 52 3.15 7.19 -12.89
CA LEU A 52 2.57 6.57 -11.69
C LEU A 52 2.02 7.60 -10.69
N SER A 53 2.68 8.76 -10.54
CA SER A 53 2.24 9.82 -9.62
C SER A 53 0.86 10.40 -9.92
N GLU A 54 0.32 10.19 -11.14
CA GLU A 54 -1.06 10.57 -11.49
C GLU A 54 -2.10 9.69 -10.80
N PHE A 55 -1.70 8.45 -10.44
CA PHE A 55 -2.58 7.41 -9.88
C PHE A 55 -2.22 7.03 -8.45
N TYR A 56 -0.96 7.22 -8.05
CA TYR A 56 -0.44 6.92 -6.73
C TYR A 56 0.51 8.04 -6.29
N MET A 57 -0.04 9.03 -5.57
CA MET A 57 0.64 10.31 -5.30
C MET A 57 1.20 10.43 -3.87
N HIS A 58 1.12 9.42 -3.05
CA HIS A 58 1.63 9.44 -1.67
C HIS A 58 2.63 8.30 -1.41
N LYS A 59 3.31 8.36 -0.27
CA LYS A 59 4.19 7.27 0.17
C LYS A 59 3.36 6.06 0.63
N THR A 60 4.00 4.89 0.65
CA THR A 60 3.36 3.63 1.07
C THR A 60 3.20 3.54 2.57
N GLY A 61 3.91 4.35 3.36
CA GLY A 61 3.83 4.28 4.81
C GLY A 61 4.48 5.48 5.51
N HIS A 62 4.21 5.56 6.80
CA HIS A 62 4.79 6.51 7.73
C HIS A 62 4.98 5.86 9.10
N TRP A 63 5.82 6.47 9.95
CA TRP A 63 5.99 6.02 11.31
C TRP A 63 4.71 6.22 12.13
N ILE A 64 4.44 5.26 13.02
CA ILE A 64 3.40 5.35 14.06
C ILE A 64 4.09 5.28 15.41
N GLY A 65 3.71 6.19 16.32
CA GLY A 65 4.19 6.23 17.70
C GLY A 65 3.18 6.90 18.62
N LEU A 66 3.59 7.95 19.32
CA LEU A 66 2.66 8.75 20.12
C LEU A 66 1.65 9.50 19.25
N ASP A 67 2.04 9.85 18.02
CA ASP A 67 1.17 10.44 17.02
C ASP A 67 0.93 9.45 15.87
N VAL A 68 -0.22 9.61 15.17
CA VAL A 68 -0.56 8.81 13.97
C VAL A 68 0.50 9.01 12.89
N HIS A 69 0.87 10.26 12.61
CA HIS A 69 2.01 10.63 11.78
C HIS A 69 3.16 11.02 12.71
N ASP A 70 3.84 10.03 13.25
CA ASP A 70 4.88 10.26 14.23
C ASP A 70 6.17 10.81 13.60
N VAL A 71 6.94 11.49 14.43
CA VAL A 71 8.24 12.02 14.05
C VAL A 71 9.25 10.88 13.87
N GLY A 72 10.23 11.09 13.02
CA GLY A 72 11.31 10.11 12.82
C GLY A 72 12.05 10.36 11.52
N GLU A 73 13.30 9.97 11.50
CA GLU A 73 14.13 10.09 10.32
C GLU A 73 13.94 8.86 9.41
N TYR A 74 13.68 9.10 8.14
CA TYR A 74 13.63 8.08 7.09
C TYR A 74 14.99 7.88 6.43
N LYS A 75 15.90 8.86 6.60
CA LYS A 75 17.24 8.85 6.01
C LYS A 75 18.30 9.23 7.03
N ILE A 76 19.47 8.63 6.89
CA ILE A 76 20.70 8.98 7.59
C ILE A 76 21.74 9.27 6.51
N ASP A 77 22.42 10.42 6.59
CA ASP A 77 23.44 10.84 5.60
C ASP A 77 22.98 10.74 4.13
N ASN A 78 21.72 11.15 3.85
CA ASN A 78 21.05 11.08 2.55
C ASN A 78 20.69 9.66 2.04
N ASP A 79 21.05 8.60 2.74
CA ASP A 79 20.59 7.24 2.42
C ASP A 79 19.38 6.83 3.27
N PHE A 80 18.51 5.99 2.73
CA PHE A 80 17.42 5.43 3.52
C PHE A 80 17.98 4.54 4.63
N ARG A 81 17.48 4.74 5.85
CA ARG A 81 17.85 3.90 6.98
C ARG A 81 17.29 2.49 6.81
N ASP A 82 17.85 1.55 7.55
CA ASP A 82 17.35 0.19 7.63
C ASP A 82 16.21 0.11 8.66
N PHE A 83 15.29 -0.82 8.46
CA PHE A 83 14.35 -1.20 9.52
C PHE A 83 15.11 -1.84 10.69
N GLU A 84 14.70 -1.48 11.90
CA GLU A 84 15.22 -2.02 13.15
C GLU A 84 14.07 -2.62 13.97
N GLU A 85 14.35 -3.62 14.79
CA GLU A 85 13.38 -4.20 15.71
C GLU A 85 12.70 -3.12 16.57
N GLY A 86 11.39 -3.22 16.76
CA GLY A 86 10.56 -2.30 17.52
C GLY A 86 10.01 -1.12 16.72
N MET A 87 10.46 -0.89 15.48
CA MET A 87 9.85 0.14 14.62
C MET A 87 8.42 -0.25 14.24
N VAL A 88 7.53 0.74 14.21
CA VAL A 88 6.15 0.59 13.74
C VAL A 88 5.89 1.54 12.58
N THR A 89 5.35 1.00 11.49
CA THR A 89 5.03 1.77 10.27
C THR A 89 3.70 1.34 9.70
N THR A 90 3.00 2.25 9.01
CA THR A 90 1.88 1.88 8.14
C THR A 90 2.39 1.26 6.84
N VAL A 91 1.53 0.45 6.19
CA VAL A 91 1.70 0.02 4.80
C VAL A 91 0.36 0.20 4.10
N GLU A 92 0.25 1.28 3.34
CA GLU A 92 -1.02 1.84 2.84
C GLU A 92 -0.98 2.21 1.35
N PRO A 93 -0.59 1.33 0.44
CA PRO A 93 -0.63 1.67 -0.98
C PRO A 93 -2.05 1.96 -1.44
N GLY A 94 -2.17 2.81 -2.48
CA GLY A 94 -3.46 3.17 -3.03
C GLY A 94 -3.42 3.46 -4.53
N ILE A 95 -4.58 3.35 -5.18
CA ILE A 95 -4.80 3.72 -6.58
C ILE A 95 -5.99 4.67 -6.65
N TYR A 96 -5.82 5.81 -7.33
CA TYR A 96 -6.82 6.85 -7.46
C TYR A 96 -6.97 7.24 -8.94
N ILE A 97 -8.08 6.84 -9.56
CA ILE A 97 -8.34 7.05 -10.98
C ILE A 97 -9.41 8.13 -11.13
N ARG A 98 -8.98 9.35 -11.46
CA ARG A 98 -9.88 10.45 -11.78
C ARG A 98 -10.47 10.27 -13.17
N LYS A 99 -11.60 10.94 -13.44
CA LYS A 99 -12.18 11.01 -14.79
C LYS A 99 -11.14 11.56 -15.77
N ASN A 100 -10.88 10.79 -16.83
CA ASN A 100 -9.94 11.15 -17.89
C ASN A 100 -10.36 10.46 -19.19
N ASP A 101 -10.56 11.22 -20.26
CA ASP A 101 -11.06 10.71 -21.55
C ASP A 101 -10.12 9.72 -22.24
N LYS A 102 -8.86 9.57 -21.74
CA LYS A 102 -7.88 8.59 -22.23
C LYS A 102 -7.98 7.24 -21.51
N ILE A 103 -8.85 7.13 -20.48
CA ILE A 103 -9.02 5.93 -19.66
C ILE A 103 -10.45 5.42 -19.86
N ASP A 104 -10.61 4.10 -19.94
CA ASP A 104 -11.92 3.46 -20.02
C ASP A 104 -12.84 3.96 -18.89
N PRO A 105 -14.04 4.48 -19.19
CA PRO A 105 -14.96 5.01 -18.20
C PRO A 105 -15.31 4.08 -17.04
N LYS A 106 -15.19 2.75 -17.23
CA LYS A 106 -15.45 1.77 -16.16
C LYS A 106 -14.48 1.89 -14.97
N TYR A 107 -13.34 2.58 -15.14
CA TYR A 107 -12.36 2.82 -14.08
C TYR A 107 -12.46 4.20 -13.44
N TRP A 108 -13.27 5.11 -14.00
CA TRP A 108 -13.35 6.48 -13.49
C TRP A 108 -13.86 6.57 -12.06
N ASN A 109 -13.29 7.50 -11.30
CA ASN A 109 -13.67 7.80 -9.92
C ASN A 109 -13.52 6.61 -8.96
N ILE A 110 -12.62 5.68 -9.27
CA ILE A 110 -12.21 4.63 -8.34
C ILE A 110 -11.04 5.15 -7.52
N GLY A 111 -11.20 5.17 -6.18
CA GLY A 111 -10.15 5.40 -5.22
C GLY A 111 -10.14 4.27 -4.21
N ILE A 112 -9.00 3.59 -4.07
CA ILE A 112 -8.82 2.45 -3.16
C ILE A 112 -7.51 2.59 -2.44
N ARG A 113 -7.53 2.49 -1.10
CA ARG A 113 -6.38 2.33 -0.22
C ARG A 113 -6.64 1.14 0.68
N ILE A 114 -5.61 0.33 0.92
CA ILE A 114 -5.65 -0.78 1.87
C ILE A 114 -4.46 -0.60 2.80
N GLU A 115 -4.70 -0.54 4.10
CA GLU A 115 -3.73 -0.18 5.11
C GLU A 115 -3.62 -1.23 6.19
N ASP A 116 -2.42 -1.48 6.63
CA ASP A 116 -2.10 -2.21 7.86
C ASP A 116 -1.00 -1.49 8.63
N ASP A 117 -1.04 -1.66 9.97
CA ASP A 117 0.02 -1.26 10.88
C ASP A 117 0.95 -2.46 11.09
N VAL A 118 2.25 -2.22 10.94
CA VAL A 118 3.26 -3.27 10.92
C VAL A 118 4.36 -2.97 11.94
N LEU A 119 4.56 -3.90 12.88
CA LEU A 119 5.66 -3.92 13.82
C LEU A 119 6.83 -4.73 13.24
N VAL A 120 8.02 -4.16 13.23
CA VAL A 120 9.26 -4.88 12.91
C VAL A 120 9.68 -5.74 14.10
N THR A 121 9.81 -7.04 13.88
CA THR A 121 10.26 -8.00 14.90
C THR A 121 11.72 -8.41 14.68
N ILE A 122 12.32 -9.15 15.60
CA ILE A 122 13.73 -9.57 15.52
C ILE A 122 14.07 -10.34 14.24
N ASP A 123 13.12 -11.05 13.66
CA ASP A 123 13.30 -11.96 12.52
C ASP A 123 12.38 -11.66 11.32
N GLY A 124 11.62 -10.55 11.38
CA GLY A 124 10.68 -10.21 10.33
C GLY A 124 9.72 -9.10 10.72
N HIS A 125 8.42 -9.39 10.68
CA HIS A 125 7.38 -8.43 11.03
C HIS A 125 6.14 -9.08 11.63
N HIS A 126 5.33 -8.27 12.32
CA HIS A 126 4.01 -8.63 12.80
C HIS A 126 2.99 -7.58 12.36
N VAL A 127 1.91 -8.01 11.71
CA VAL A 127 0.80 -7.13 11.31
C VAL A 127 -0.14 -6.93 12.49
N LEU A 128 -0.14 -5.73 13.07
CA LEU A 128 -0.93 -5.39 14.26
C LEU A 128 -2.43 -5.36 13.95
N SER A 129 -2.80 -4.87 12.78
CA SER A 129 -4.18 -4.75 12.27
C SER A 129 -4.68 -6.00 11.53
N LYS A 130 -4.06 -7.18 11.74
CA LYS A 130 -4.36 -8.44 11.04
C LYS A 130 -5.84 -8.83 11.08
N SER A 131 -6.57 -8.47 12.13
CA SER A 131 -8.00 -8.75 12.27
C SER A 131 -8.90 -7.95 11.33
N ALA A 132 -8.41 -6.85 10.76
CA ALA A 132 -9.15 -6.06 9.77
C ALA A 132 -9.31 -6.86 8.47
N VAL A 133 -10.57 -7.01 8.03
CA VAL A 133 -10.91 -7.83 6.85
C VAL A 133 -10.49 -7.11 5.57
N LYS A 134 -9.72 -7.79 4.71
CA LYS A 134 -9.16 -7.24 3.47
C LYS A 134 -9.41 -8.10 2.24
N GLU A 135 -9.68 -9.39 2.40
CA GLU A 135 -9.98 -10.23 1.25
C GLU A 135 -11.37 -9.91 0.69
N VAL A 136 -11.47 -9.77 -0.64
CA VAL A 136 -12.73 -9.40 -1.31
C VAL A 136 -13.88 -10.31 -0.89
N LYS A 137 -13.65 -11.63 -0.84
CA LYS A 137 -14.67 -12.62 -0.44
C LYS A 137 -15.18 -12.40 0.97
N ASP A 138 -14.29 -12.03 1.89
CA ASP A 138 -14.66 -11.85 3.30
C ASP A 138 -15.38 -10.52 3.51
N ILE A 139 -14.98 -9.45 2.79
CA ILE A 139 -15.71 -8.17 2.76
C ILE A 139 -17.12 -8.39 2.19
N GLU A 140 -17.24 -9.06 1.05
CA GLU A 140 -18.55 -9.33 0.44
C GLU A 140 -19.44 -10.18 1.34
N TYR A 141 -18.86 -11.16 2.02
CA TYR A 141 -19.58 -11.94 3.01
C TYR A 141 -20.11 -11.08 4.15
N LEU A 142 -19.26 -10.25 4.76
CA LEU A 142 -19.69 -9.33 5.84
C LEU A 142 -20.77 -8.35 5.37
N MET A 143 -20.59 -7.76 4.19
CA MET A 143 -21.56 -6.83 3.62
C MET A 143 -22.90 -7.48 3.25
N SER A 144 -22.91 -8.78 3.01
CA SER A 144 -24.14 -9.54 2.74
C SER A 144 -24.92 -9.92 4.01
N GLN A 145 -24.29 -9.80 5.20
CA GLN A 145 -25.00 -10.05 6.46
C GLN A 145 -25.93 -8.86 6.73
N ASN A 146 -27.23 -9.15 6.91
CA ASN A 146 -28.17 -8.14 7.40
C ASN A 146 -27.76 -7.78 8.83
N ILE A 147 -27.19 -6.59 9.00
CA ILE A 147 -26.97 -6.01 10.33
C ILE A 147 -28.34 -5.54 10.81
N THR A 148 -29.01 -6.38 11.57
CA THR A 148 -30.25 -6.04 12.31
C THR A 148 -29.89 -5.26 13.57
#